data_764d3e5433ab52fa3e5e620978d91fb3
#
_entry.id   764d3e5433ab52fa3e5e620978d91fb3
#
_cell.length_a   1.000
_cell.length_b   1.000
_cell.length_c   1.000
_cell.angle_alpha   90.00
_cell.angle_beta   90.00
_cell.angle_gamma   90.00
#
_symmetry.space_group_name_H-M   'P 1'
#
loop_
_entity.id
_entity.type
_entity.pdbx_description
1 polymer ?
#
loop_
_entity_poly.entity_id
_entity_poly.type
_entity_poly.pdbx_seq_one_letter_code
_entity_poly.pdbx_strand_id
1 'polypeptide(L)'
;MRHDFEIDYKGKDSARYKEAGAMVSAITNGKKLAIVADIDEKTTPLDIAHKYLSHCDIVIIEGFKEAKHKKIEVIGNLEEEPLFANDSNIILVVSDMEIKTNLPVIKRDDIEKLTAFIEENF
;
A
#
# COMPACT_ATOMS: atom_id res chain seq x y z
N MET A 1 -10.18 1.26 -9.21
CA MET A 1 -11.36 1.78 -8.46
C MET A 1 -10.87 2.27 -7.12
N ARG A 2 -10.98 3.56 -6.83
CA ARG A 2 -10.69 4.09 -5.49
C ARG A 2 -11.87 3.70 -4.62
N HIS A 3 -11.64 2.95 -3.56
CA HIS A 3 -12.68 2.68 -2.58
C HIS A 3 -12.77 3.88 -1.65
N ASP A 4 -13.93 4.50 -1.56
CA ASP A 4 -14.22 5.45 -0.51
C ASP A 4 -14.20 4.70 0.82
N PHE A 5 -13.40 5.15 1.75
CA PHE A 5 -13.37 4.61 3.11
C PHE A 5 -13.53 5.75 4.11
N GLU A 6 -14.38 5.54 5.09
CA GLU A 6 -14.56 6.46 6.20
C GLU A 6 -13.63 6.03 7.34
N ILE A 7 -12.60 6.84 7.63
CA ILE A 7 -11.73 6.63 8.79
C ILE A 7 -12.38 7.19 10.04
N ASP A 8 -13.18 8.25 9.89
CA ASP A 8 -13.84 8.97 10.99
C ASP A 8 -15.34 8.75 10.95
N TYR A 9 -15.88 8.23 12.05
CA TYR A 9 -17.33 8.04 12.19
C TYR A 9 -18.02 9.36 12.54
N LYS A 10 -19.08 9.68 11.81
CA LYS A 10 -19.94 10.84 12.09
C LYS A 10 -20.34 10.89 13.57
N GLY A 11 -20.08 12.04 14.23
CA GLY A 11 -20.40 12.26 15.63
C GLY A 11 -19.23 12.10 16.62
N LYS A 12 -18.05 11.64 16.17
CA LYS A 12 -16.82 11.72 16.97
C LYS A 12 -16.21 13.12 16.91
N ASP A 13 -15.46 13.51 17.93
CA ASP A 13 -14.84 14.84 18.01
C ASP A 13 -13.90 15.12 16.83
N SER A 14 -13.13 14.12 16.40
CA SER A 14 -12.24 14.22 15.23
C SER A 14 -13.01 14.55 13.95
N ALA A 15 -14.15 13.88 13.70
CA ALA A 15 -15.02 14.17 12.56
C ALA A 15 -15.63 15.58 12.66
N ARG A 16 -16.03 16.01 13.85
CA ARG A 16 -16.55 17.36 14.08
C ARG A 16 -15.52 18.44 13.82
N TYR A 17 -14.25 18.23 14.14
CA TYR A 17 -13.18 19.16 13.80
C TYR A 17 -12.99 19.26 12.29
N LYS A 18 -13.05 18.16 11.57
CA LYS A 18 -12.98 18.14 10.11
C LYS A 18 -14.18 18.89 9.49
N GLU A 19 -15.41 18.61 9.94
CA GLU A 19 -16.63 19.30 9.52
C GLU A 19 -16.56 20.82 9.77
N ALA A 20 -15.88 21.23 10.82
CA ALA A 20 -15.65 22.64 11.15
C ALA A 20 -14.51 23.30 10.34
N GLY A 21 -13.86 22.57 9.42
CA GLY A 21 -12.84 23.08 8.51
C GLY A 21 -11.39 22.84 8.93
N ALA A 22 -11.14 21.96 9.91
CA ALA A 22 -9.76 21.57 10.24
C ALA A 22 -9.12 20.83 9.07
N MET A 23 -7.95 21.27 8.62
CA MET A 23 -7.19 20.59 7.57
C MET A 23 -6.65 19.24 8.00
N VAL A 24 -6.27 19.11 9.26
CA VAL A 24 -5.70 17.92 9.85
C VAL A 24 -6.32 17.69 11.22
N SER A 25 -6.69 16.45 11.51
CA SER A 25 -7.11 15.97 12.83
C SER A 25 -6.14 14.90 13.29
N ALA A 26 -5.72 14.95 14.55
CA ALA A 26 -4.83 13.97 15.14
C ALA A 26 -5.37 13.50 16.48
N ILE A 27 -5.26 12.20 16.75
CA ILE A 27 -5.64 11.59 18.02
C ILE A 27 -4.50 10.71 18.53
N THR A 28 -4.23 10.78 19.82
CA THR A 28 -3.21 9.94 20.47
C THR A 28 -3.70 9.43 21.81
N ASN A 29 -3.21 8.26 22.20
CA ASN A 29 -3.38 7.69 23.54
C ASN A 29 -2.06 7.58 24.32
N GLY A 30 -1.03 8.30 23.88
CA GLY A 30 0.32 8.25 24.44
C GLY A 30 1.21 7.10 23.92
N LYS A 31 0.63 6.12 23.22
CA LYS A 31 1.36 5.00 22.59
C LYS A 31 1.13 4.91 21.09
N LYS A 32 -0.01 5.37 20.61
CA LYS A 32 -0.41 5.35 19.21
C LYS A 32 -0.84 6.75 18.79
N LEU A 33 -0.55 7.08 17.56
CA LEU A 33 -0.99 8.29 16.88
C LEU A 33 -1.77 7.89 15.64
N ALA A 34 -2.94 8.51 15.45
CA ALA A 34 -3.67 8.48 14.19
C ALA A 34 -3.84 9.91 13.68
N ILE A 35 -3.62 10.12 12.40
CA ILE A 35 -3.76 11.41 11.72
C ILE A 35 -4.72 11.23 10.55
N VAL A 36 -5.70 12.11 10.44
CA VAL A 36 -6.61 12.23 9.30
C VAL A 36 -6.39 13.59 8.67
N ALA A 37 -5.94 13.58 7.43
CA ALA A 37 -5.67 14.79 6.66
C ALA A 37 -6.31 14.67 5.27
N ASP A 38 -6.82 15.79 4.74
CA ASP A 38 -7.21 15.85 3.35
C ASP A 38 -5.95 15.90 2.47
N ILE A 39 -6.00 15.22 1.36
CA ILE A 39 -4.94 15.22 0.36
C ILE A 39 -5.50 15.70 -0.97
N ASP A 40 -4.64 16.27 -1.80
CA ASP A 40 -4.97 16.60 -3.19
C ASP A 40 -5.12 15.32 -4.01
N GLU A 41 -6.02 15.32 -4.99
CA GLU A 41 -6.23 14.18 -5.90
C GLU A 41 -4.98 13.79 -6.70
N LYS A 42 -4.04 14.72 -6.85
CA LYS A 42 -2.75 14.49 -7.52
C LYS A 42 -1.69 13.89 -6.59
N THR A 43 -1.96 13.81 -5.29
CA THR A 43 -1.02 13.25 -4.31
C THR A 43 -0.77 11.79 -4.62
N THR A 44 0.48 11.45 -4.85
CA THR A 44 0.91 10.07 -5.13
C THR A 44 1.22 9.32 -3.83
N PRO A 45 1.24 7.98 -3.84
CA PRO A 45 1.70 7.19 -2.70
C PRO A 45 3.13 7.54 -2.26
N LEU A 46 4.00 7.88 -3.22
CA LEU A 46 5.36 8.31 -2.92
C LEU A 46 5.40 9.65 -2.19
N ASP A 47 4.54 10.60 -2.57
CA ASP A 47 4.42 11.87 -1.85
C ASP A 47 4.01 11.67 -0.39
N ILE A 48 3.07 10.73 -0.16
CA ILE A 48 2.64 10.35 1.19
C ILE A 48 3.80 9.71 1.97
N ALA A 49 4.51 8.76 1.35
CA ALA A 49 5.65 8.11 1.97
C ALA A 49 6.74 9.12 2.34
N HIS A 50 7.12 9.99 1.42
CA HIS A 50 8.11 11.04 1.67
C HIS A 50 7.69 12.01 2.78
N LYS A 51 6.43 12.42 2.79
CA LYS A 51 5.94 13.43 3.74
C LYS A 51 5.78 12.87 5.15
N TYR A 52 5.29 11.64 5.29
CA TYR A 52 4.84 11.10 6.57
C TYR A 52 5.66 9.90 7.07
N LEU A 53 6.38 9.20 6.18
CA LEU A 53 7.03 7.93 6.48
C LEU A 53 8.53 7.94 6.16
N SER A 54 9.13 9.12 5.95
CA SER A 54 10.54 9.28 5.58
C SER A 54 11.53 8.75 6.63
N HIS A 55 11.07 8.51 7.86
CA HIS A 55 11.85 7.94 8.96
C HIS A 55 11.79 6.40 9.01
N CYS A 56 11.00 5.77 8.14
CA CYS A 56 10.90 4.31 8.05
C CYS A 56 11.94 3.76 7.09
N ASP A 57 12.56 2.64 7.42
CA ASP A 57 13.52 1.95 6.55
C ASP A 57 12.81 1.34 5.33
N ILE A 58 11.58 0.86 5.51
CA ILE A 58 10.75 0.26 4.46
C ILE A 58 9.33 0.81 4.58
N VAL A 59 8.74 1.16 3.44
CA VAL A 59 7.33 1.54 3.30
C VAL A 59 6.64 0.57 2.35
N ILE A 60 5.61 -0.11 2.83
CA ILE A 60 4.78 -1.01 2.02
C ILE A 60 3.53 -0.25 1.60
N ILE A 61 3.28 -0.21 0.29
CA ILE A 61 2.11 0.42 -0.30
C ILE A 61 1.21 -0.67 -0.86
N GLU A 62 -0.01 -0.78 -0.34
CA GLU A 62 -1.01 -1.71 -0.85
C GLU A 62 -1.93 -1.02 -1.87
N GLY A 63 -2.30 -1.74 -2.92
CA GLY A 63 -3.10 -1.19 -4.01
C GLY A 63 -2.25 -0.42 -5.02
N PHE A 64 -2.79 0.65 -5.57
CA PHE A 64 -2.12 1.54 -6.54
C PHE A 64 -1.51 0.80 -7.74
N LYS A 65 -2.27 -0.10 -8.34
CA LYS A 65 -1.85 -0.97 -9.45
C LYS A 65 -1.21 -0.20 -10.61
N GLU A 66 -1.65 1.02 -10.86
CA GLU A 66 -1.19 1.87 -11.97
C GLU A 66 0.09 2.67 -11.65
N ALA A 67 0.58 2.65 -10.41
CA ALA A 67 1.78 3.39 -10.04
C ALA A 67 3.04 2.80 -10.70
N LYS A 68 3.95 3.68 -11.12
CA LYS A 68 5.16 3.32 -11.87
C LYS A 68 6.37 3.09 -10.96
N HIS A 69 6.23 2.24 -9.96
CA HIS A 69 7.36 1.79 -9.13
C HIS A 69 7.45 0.26 -9.15
N LYS A 70 8.54 -0.30 -8.71
CA LYS A 70 8.69 -1.76 -8.58
C LYS A 70 7.56 -2.32 -7.70
N LYS A 71 6.99 -3.44 -8.11
CA LYS A 71 5.86 -4.08 -7.45
C LYS A 71 6.06 -5.58 -7.29
N ILE A 72 5.39 -6.11 -6.29
CA ILE A 72 5.22 -7.54 -6.07
C ILE A 72 3.75 -7.85 -6.30
N GLU A 73 3.45 -8.79 -7.17
CA GLU A 73 2.08 -9.25 -7.38
C GLU A 73 1.80 -10.48 -6.54
N VAL A 74 0.72 -10.42 -5.74
CA VAL A 74 0.24 -11.57 -4.96
C VAL A 74 -0.96 -12.18 -5.66
N ILE A 75 -0.84 -13.43 -6.10
CA ILE A 75 -1.89 -14.15 -6.84
C ILE A 75 -2.45 -15.26 -5.98
N GLY A 76 -3.73 -15.12 -5.60
CA GLY A 76 -4.47 -16.13 -4.84
C GLY A 76 -5.37 -17.03 -5.69
N ASN A 77 -5.77 -16.55 -6.87
CA ASN A 77 -6.54 -17.28 -7.88
C ASN A 77 -6.19 -16.76 -9.27
N LEU A 78 -6.64 -17.43 -10.31
CA LEU A 78 -6.43 -17.05 -11.71
C LEU A 78 -7.76 -16.70 -12.42
N GLU A 79 -8.72 -16.16 -11.69
CA GLU A 79 -9.99 -15.69 -12.26
C GLU A 79 -9.82 -14.43 -13.10
N GLU A 80 -8.81 -13.62 -12.76
CA GLU A 80 -8.43 -12.42 -13.51
C GLU A 80 -7.07 -12.63 -14.20
N GLU A 81 -6.83 -11.89 -15.27
CA GLU A 81 -5.53 -11.85 -15.94
C GLU A 81 -4.47 -11.27 -14.99
N PRO A 82 -3.33 -11.97 -14.78
CA PRO A 82 -2.26 -11.48 -13.93
C PRO A 82 -1.70 -10.14 -14.42
N LEU A 83 -1.41 -9.23 -13.50
CA LEU A 83 -0.91 -7.89 -13.82
C LEU A 83 0.47 -7.94 -14.49
N PHE A 84 1.32 -8.91 -14.13
CA PHE A 84 2.67 -9.04 -14.68
C PHE A 84 2.67 -9.22 -16.21
N ALA A 85 1.57 -9.68 -16.80
CA ALA A 85 1.45 -9.82 -18.24
C ALA A 85 1.52 -8.46 -18.97
N ASN A 86 1.09 -7.38 -18.29
CA ASN A 86 0.96 -6.04 -18.89
C ASN A 86 1.69 -4.95 -18.10
N ASP A 87 2.38 -5.29 -17.00
CA ASP A 87 3.12 -4.33 -16.17
C ASP A 87 4.55 -4.79 -15.90
N SER A 88 5.49 -4.19 -16.61
CA SER A 88 6.92 -4.47 -16.47
C SER A 88 7.54 -4.03 -15.14
N ASN A 89 6.80 -3.30 -14.30
CA ASN A 89 7.27 -2.93 -12.95
C ASN A 89 7.06 -4.06 -11.94
N ILE A 90 6.33 -5.12 -12.30
CA ILE A 90 6.23 -6.31 -11.46
C ILE A 90 7.52 -7.11 -11.59
N ILE A 91 8.22 -7.28 -10.47
CA ILE A 91 9.52 -7.94 -10.41
C ILE A 91 9.51 -9.28 -9.67
N LEU A 92 8.41 -9.59 -9.00
CA LEU A 92 8.19 -10.82 -8.25
C LEU A 92 6.71 -11.17 -8.26
N VAL A 93 6.43 -12.46 -8.35
CA VAL A 93 5.10 -13.04 -8.10
C VAL A 93 5.14 -13.84 -6.80
N VAL A 94 4.17 -13.62 -5.94
CA VAL A 94 3.94 -14.43 -4.72
C VAL A 94 2.68 -15.24 -4.90
N SER A 95 2.81 -16.56 -4.95
CA SER A 95 1.67 -17.47 -5.16
C SER A 95 1.97 -18.88 -4.68
N ASP A 96 0.94 -19.58 -4.20
CA ASP A 96 1.00 -21.02 -3.93
C ASP A 96 0.61 -21.85 -5.15
N MET A 97 0.17 -21.19 -6.21
CA MET A 97 -0.23 -21.83 -7.47
C MET A 97 0.97 -21.95 -8.41
N GLU A 98 0.86 -22.86 -9.38
CA GLU A 98 1.80 -22.91 -10.49
C GLU A 98 1.53 -21.77 -11.47
N ILE A 99 2.46 -20.82 -11.57
CA ILE A 99 2.37 -19.64 -12.40
C ILE A 99 3.36 -19.76 -13.58
N LYS A 100 2.85 -19.66 -14.80
CA LYS A 100 3.68 -19.62 -16.02
C LYS A 100 4.20 -18.21 -16.25
N THR A 101 5.42 -17.95 -15.81
CA THR A 101 6.07 -16.65 -15.95
C THR A 101 7.59 -16.83 -15.97
N ASN A 102 8.31 -15.85 -16.49
CA ASN A 102 9.77 -15.74 -16.39
C ASN A 102 10.22 -14.99 -15.13
N LEU A 103 9.28 -14.45 -14.36
CA LEU A 103 9.58 -13.77 -13.10
C LEU A 103 9.87 -14.80 -12.00
N PRO A 104 10.64 -14.42 -10.96
CA PRO A 104 10.72 -15.21 -9.75
C PRO A 104 9.32 -15.45 -9.15
N VAL A 105 9.08 -16.65 -8.64
CA VAL A 105 7.84 -16.99 -7.93
C VAL A 105 8.21 -17.51 -6.54
N ILE A 106 7.63 -16.90 -5.51
CA ILE A 106 7.83 -17.28 -4.11
C ILE A 106 6.47 -17.70 -3.53
N LYS A 107 6.44 -18.74 -2.71
CA LYS A 107 5.23 -19.16 -2.00
C LYS A 107 4.85 -18.15 -0.92
N ARG A 108 3.55 -18.01 -0.64
CA ARG A 108 3.03 -17.03 0.33
C ARG A 108 3.53 -17.24 1.76
N ASP A 109 3.85 -18.45 2.15
CA ASP A 109 4.35 -18.81 3.48
C ASP A 109 5.89 -18.81 3.58
N ASP A 110 6.62 -18.65 2.48
CA ASP A 110 8.09 -18.58 2.45
C ASP A 110 8.56 -17.15 2.76
N ILE A 111 8.35 -16.75 4.00
CA ILE A 111 8.65 -15.39 4.49
C ILE A 111 10.14 -15.08 4.40
N GLU A 112 11.01 -16.06 4.65
CA GLU A 112 12.47 -15.86 4.60
C GLU A 112 12.93 -15.49 3.20
N LYS A 113 12.48 -16.21 2.16
CA LYS A 113 12.81 -15.88 0.77
C LYS A 113 12.20 -14.55 0.33
N LEU A 114 10.97 -14.26 0.76
CA LEU A 114 10.31 -13.00 0.45
C LEU A 114 11.07 -11.82 1.06
N THR A 115 11.47 -11.94 2.33
CA THR A 115 12.26 -10.91 3.03
C THR A 115 13.60 -10.67 2.34
N ALA A 116 14.34 -11.73 2.02
CA ALA A 116 15.62 -11.64 1.32
C ALA A 116 15.45 -10.97 -0.06
N PHE A 117 14.41 -11.33 -0.80
CA PHE A 117 14.13 -10.69 -2.09
C PHE A 117 13.86 -9.19 -1.96
N ILE A 118 13.08 -8.78 -0.95
CA ILE A 118 12.79 -7.37 -0.70
C ILE A 118 14.08 -6.61 -0.35
N GLU A 119 14.90 -7.13 0.56
CA GLU A 119 16.16 -6.49 0.96
C GLU A 119 17.14 -6.31 -0.22
N GLU A 120 17.14 -7.25 -1.18
CA GLU A 120 18.04 -7.20 -2.34
C GLU A 120 17.54 -6.28 -3.47
N ASN A 121 16.24 -6.01 -3.57
CA ASN A 121 15.63 -5.39 -4.76
C ASN A 121 14.98 -4.04 -4.51
N PHE A 122 14.78 -3.64 -3.28
CA PHE A 122 14.16 -2.39 -2.88
C PHE A 122 15.06 -1.59 -1.94
#